data_d2d835fc1c41389c46719cda89c9f5bd
#
_entry.id   d2d835fc1c41389c46719cda89c9f5bd
#
_cell.length_a   1.000
_cell.length_b   1.000
_cell.length_c   1.000
_cell.angle_alpha   90.00
_cell.angle_beta   90.00
_cell.angle_gamma   90.00
#
_symmetry.space_group_name_H-M   'P 1'
#
loop_
_entity.id
_entity.type
_entity.pdbx_description
1 polymer ?
#
loop_
_entity_poly.entity_id
_entity_poly.type
_entity_poly.pdbx_seq_one_letter_code
_entity_poly.pdbx_strand_id
1 'polypeptide(L)'
;MVALKNNMIYDLALAPNVEVELSTGKRWSLNTEYKCPWWLNSRNGFCYQLLSGGVEVRCWLGNRNLCNRLTGYFLGVYTEGGVYDFQLKEESGIRGKYYMTSGLSCGYARRITGHLAIECSLGIGYLTTEYCKYTSYQGELVRTNGGHFHFVGPTKVAVSLVWHITAGQ
;
A
#
# COMPACT_ATOMS: atom_id res chain seq x y z
N MET A 1 7.90 -13.35 -15.89
CA MET A 1 6.52 -12.84 -15.96
C MET A 1 6.42 -11.62 -15.06
N VAL A 2 5.86 -10.55 -15.59
CA VAL A 2 5.65 -9.28 -14.86
C VAL A 2 4.16 -9.03 -14.77
N ALA A 3 3.68 -8.52 -13.66
CA ALA A 3 2.32 -8.04 -13.51
C ALA A 3 2.33 -6.60 -13.01
N LEU A 4 1.50 -5.77 -13.62
CA LEU A 4 1.17 -4.43 -13.17
C LEU A 4 -0.15 -4.50 -12.40
N LYS A 5 -0.22 -3.86 -11.24
CA LYS A 5 -1.41 -3.91 -10.39
C LYS A 5 -1.82 -2.52 -9.93
N ASN A 6 -3.10 -2.40 -9.67
CA ASN A 6 -3.69 -1.22 -9.07
C ASN A 6 -4.63 -1.69 -7.95
N ASN A 7 -4.47 -1.14 -6.76
CA ASN A 7 -5.32 -1.46 -5.61
C ASN A 7 -6.55 -0.56 -5.59
N MET A 8 -7.68 -1.14 -5.89
CA MET A 8 -8.98 -0.45 -5.99
C MET A 8 -9.44 0.17 -4.66
N ILE A 9 -9.01 -0.36 -3.52
CA ILE A 9 -9.35 0.22 -2.20
C ILE A 9 -8.70 1.60 -2.06
N TYR A 10 -7.46 1.75 -2.50
CA TYR A 10 -6.79 3.06 -2.47
C TYR A 10 -7.39 4.03 -3.48
N ASP A 11 -7.87 3.56 -4.63
CA ASP A 11 -8.56 4.40 -5.60
C ASP A 11 -9.87 4.95 -5.02
N LEU A 12 -10.63 4.13 -4.29
CA LEU A 12 -11.82 4.59 -3.55
C LEU A 12 -11.48 5.63 -2.48
N ALA A 13 -10.28 5.55 -1.90
CA ALA A 13 -9.74 6.54 -0.97
C ALA A 13 -9.06 7.73 -1.67
N LEU A 14 -9.21 7.87 -2.99
CA LEU A 14 -8.57 8.90 -3.81
C LEU A 14 -7.02 8.91 -3.66
N ALA A 15 -6.43 7.75 -3.45
CA ALA A 15 -5.00 7.57 -3.30
C ALA A 15 -4.41 6.85 -4.53
N PRO A 16 -3.90 7.59 -5.53
CA PRO A 16 -3.23 7.00 -6.67
C PRO A 16 -2.13 6.03 -6.22
N ASN A 17 -2.17 4.84 -6.79
CA ASN A 17 -1.27 3.76 -6.41
C ASN A 17 -0.91 2.90 -7.62
N VAL A 18 0.25 2.29 -7.55
CA VAL A 18 0.72 1.34 -8.55
C VAL A 18 1.55 0.26 -7.87
N GLU A 19 1.37 -0.97 -8.31
CA GLU A 19 2.18 -2.09 -7.85
C GLU A 19 2.77 -2.82 -9.06
N VAL A 20 3.99 -3.31 -8.91
CA VAL A 20 4.68 -4.14 -9.91
C VAL A 20 5.12 -5.42 -9.25
N GLU A 21 4.68 -6.54 -9.80
CA GLU A 21 5.09 -7.86 -9.34
C GLU A 21 5.93 -8.60 -10.37
N LEU A 22 7.08 -9.06 -9.93
CA LEU A 22 8.05 -9.82 -10.72
C LEU A 22 8.08 -11.27 -10.23
N SER A 23 7.77 -12.21 -11.12
CA SER A 23 7.98 -13.64 -10.83
C SER A 23 9.47 -13.97 -10.92
N THR A 24 10.09 -14.33 -9.79
CA THR A 24 11.52 -14.69 -9.70
C THR A 24 11.76 -16.19 -9.80
N GLY A 25 10.73 -16.97 -10.13
CA GLY A 25 10.84 -18.43 -10.28
C GLY A 25 9.48 -19.10 -10.41
N LYS A 26 9.41 -20.37 -10.04
CA LYS A 26 8.15 -21.13 -10.13
C LYS A 26 7.17 -20.75 -9.00
N ARG A 27 7.68 -20.42 -7.81
CA ARG A 27 6.88 -20.20 -6.60
C ARG A 27 7.08 -18.84 -5.95
N TRP A 28 8.12 -18.12 -6.30
CA TRP A 28 8.47 -16.86 -5.66
C TRP A 28 8.19 -15.68 -6.56
N SER A 29 7.76 -14.60 -5.98
CA SER A 29 7.65 -13.29 -6.62
C SER A 29 8.04 -12.18 -5.66
N LEU A 30 8.45 -11.08 -6.24
CA LEU A 30 8.70 -9.81 -5.57
C LEU A 30 7.65 -8.82 -6.04
N ASN A 31 6.86 -8.31 -5.11
CA ASN A 31 5.91 -7.24 -5.35
C ASN A 31 6.46 -5.94 -4.76
N THR A 32 6.39 -4.87 -5.52
CA THR A 32 6.74 -3.52 -5.08
C THR A 32 5.52 -2.63 -5.25
N GLU A 33 5.24 -1.80 -4.26
CA GLU A 33 4.11 -0.88 -4.29
C GLU A 33 4.55 0.56 -4.05
N TYR A 34 3.83 1.48 -4.67
CA TYR A 34 4.02 2.91 -4.53
C TYR A 34 2.68 3.63 -4.46
N LYS A 35 2.53 4.57 -3.51
CA LYS A 35 1.32 5.35 -3.29
C LYS A 35 1.71 6.80 -3.14
N CYS A 36 0.99 7.69 -3.84
CA CYS A 36 1.28 9.13 -3.82
C CYS A 36 0.02 9.97 -3.98
N PRO A 37 -0.94 9.93 -3.04
CA PRO A 37 -1.97 10.96 -2.99
C PRO A 37 -1.33 12.29 -2.56
N TRP A 38 -1.59 13.34 -3.34
CA TRP A 38 -1.05 14.67 -3.10
C TRP A 38 -2.13 15.73 -3.34
N TRP A 39 -3.08 15.80 -2.41
CA TRP A 39 -4.23 16.68 -2.51
C TRP A 39 -4.14 17.82 -1.52
N LEU A 40 -4.09 19.05 -2.02
CA LEU A 40 -4.05 20.28 -1.26
C LEU A 40 -5.20 21.18 -1.67
N ASN A 41 -5.98 21.64 -0.70
CA ASN A 41 -6.99 22.69 -0.90
C ASN A 41 -6.80 23.76 0.17
N SER A 42 -6.04 24.79 -0.18
CA SER A 42 -5.72 25.90 0.74
C SER A 42 -6.94 26.72 1.16
N ARG A 43 -8.04 26.72 0.38
CA ARG A 43 -9.26 27.46 0.73
C ARG A 43 -10.05 26.83 1.87
N ASN A 44 -9.98 25.52 2.03
CA ASN A 44 -10.72 24.76 3.02
C ASN A 44 -9.84 24.14 4.11
N GLY A 45 -8.56 24.50 4.13
CA GLY A 45 -7.59 23.90 5.07
C GLY A 45 -7.46 22.37 4.94
N PHE A 46 -7.74 21.83 3.74
CA PHE A 46 -7.67 20.39 3.49
C PHE A 46 -6.30 20.01 2.93
N CYS A 47 -5.64 19.09 3.62
CA CYS A 47 -4.39 18.49 3.17
C CYS A 47 -4.50 16.96 3.32
N TYR A 48 -4.31 16.25 2.23
CA TYR A 48 -4.26 14.79 2.20
C TYR A 48 -3.03 14.39 1.38
N GLN A 49 -1.92 14.20 2.08
CA GLN A 49 -0.64 13.84 1.48
C GLN A 49 -0.14 12.55 2.11
N LEU A 50 0.19 11.60 1.28
CA LEU A 50 0.85 10.36 1.64
C LEU A 50 1.87 10.03 0.55
N LEU A 51 3.09 9.81 0.94
CA LEU A 51 4.10 9.26 0.07
C LEU A 51 4.60 7.98 0.70
N SER A 52 4.33 6.87 0.07
CA SER A 52 4.76 5.57 0.59
C SER A 52 5.26 4.63 -0.49
N GLY A 53 6.15 3.75 -0.07
CA GLY A 53 6.64 2.66 -0.87
C GLY A 53 6.79 1.40 -0.04
N GLY A 54 6.55 0.26 -0.66
CA GLY A 54 6.62 -1.04 0.00
C GLY A 54 7.18 -2.12 -0.91
N VAL A 55 7.67 -3.16 -0.26
CA VAL A 55 8.11 -4.39 -0.92
C VAL A 55 7.51 -5.60 -0.20
N GLU A 56 7.18 -6.61 -0.96
CA GLU A 56 6.62 -7.86 -0.45
C GLU A 56 7.20 -9.04 -1.22
N VAL A 57 7.77 -9.98 -0.49
CA VAL A 57 8.20 -11.26 -1.03
C VAL A 57 7.08 -12.26 -0.84
N ARG A 58 6.64 -12.91 -1.92
CA ARG A 58 5.51 -13.83 -1.94
C ARG A 58 5.93 -15.23 -2.32
N CYS A 59 5.35 -16.20 -1.62
CA CYS A 59 5.44 -17.62 -1.94
C CYS A 59 4.07 -18.12 -2.40
N TRP A 60 3.96 -18.50 -3.65
CA TRP A 60 2.74 -18.99 -4.26
C TRP A 60 2.55 -20.47 -3.99
N LEU A 61 1.39 -20.86 -3.48
CA LEU A 61 1.06 -22.22 -3.08
C LEU A 61 0.47 -23.04 -4.24
N GLY A 62 0.43 -24.37 -4.09
CA GLY A 62 -0.17 -25.30 -5.05
C GLY A 62 0.74 -25.72 -6.19
N ASN A 63 0.15 -26.40 -7.18
CA ASN A 63 0.88 -26.95 -8.32
C ASN A 63 1.19 -25.84 -9.34
N ARG A 64 2.47 -25.68 -9.71
CA ARG A 64 2.96 -24.51 -10.49
C ARG A 64 3.41 -24.92 -11.87
N ASN A 65 2.56 -24.65 -12.85
CA ASN A 65 2.91 -24.68 -14.29
C ASN A 65 3.15 -23.27 -14.81
N LEU A 66 3.78 -23.14 -15.96
CA LEU A 66 4.05 -21.84 -16.60
C LEU A 66 2.79 -20.97 -16.77
N CYS A 67 1.65 -21.61 -17.03
CA CYS A 67 0.36 -20.93 -17.21
C CYS A 67 -0.27 -20.41 -15.92
N ASN A 68 0.16 -20.92 -14.74
CA ASN A 68 -0.43 -20.58 -13.43
C ASN A 68 0.49 -19.72 -12.56
N ARG A 69 1.44 -19.02 -13.14
CA ARG A 69 2.28 -18.07 -12.40
C ARG A 69 1.44 -16.88 -11.96
N LEU A 70 1.73 -16.38 -10.76
CA LEU A 70 1.07 -15.23 -10.13
C LEU A 70 -0.46 -15.38 -10.03
N THR A 71 -0.95 -16.61 -9.81
CA THR A 71 -2.36 -16.92 -9.57
C THR A 71 -2.52 -17.98 -8.49
N GLY A 72 -3.67 -18.02 -7.82
CA GLY A 72 -3.95 -18.94 -6.71
C GLY A 72 -3.59 -18.32 -5.35
N TYR A 73 -3.44 -19.16 -4.33
CA TYR A 73 -3.10 -18.71 -2.98
C TYR A 73 -1.61 -18.37 -2.85
N PHE A 74 -1.32 -17.36 -2.05
CA PHE A 74 0.04 -16.99 -1.69
C PHE A 74 0.13 -16.61 -0.21
N LEU A 75 1.34 -16.73 0.32
CA LEU A 75 1.77 -16.16 1.59
C LEU A 75 2.93 -15.21 1.31
N GLY A 76 2.97 -14.12 2.04
CA GLY A 76 4.00 -13.09 1.84
C GLY A 76 4.55 -12.53 3.14
N VAL A 77 5.70 -11.92 3.01
CA VAL A 77 6.30 -11.05 4.03
C VAL A 77 6.47 -9.69 3.39
N TYR A 78 5.96 -8.66 4.03
CA TYR A 78 6.01 -7.32 3.50
C TYR A 78 6.60 -6.32 4.47
N THR A 79 7.13 -5.26 3.91
CA THR A 79 7.49 -4.04 4.62
C THR A 79 7.10 -2.83 3.77
N GLU A 80 6.58 -1.82 4.41
CA GLU A 80 6.16 -0.57 3.78
C GLU A 80 6.57 0.58 4.69
N GLY A 81 6.95 1.70 4.08
CA GLY A 81 7.28 2.91 4.82
C GLY A 81 6.94 4.16 4.03
N GLY A 82 6.76 5.26 4.74
CA GLY A 82 6.42 6.50 4.09
C GLY A 82 6.28 7.67 5.07
N VAL A 83 5.84 8.78 4.52
CA VAL A 83 5.51 10.02 5.24
C VAL A 83 4.09 10.42 4.93
N TYR A 84 3.41 11.05 5.87
CA TYR A 84 2.05 11.51 5.66
C TYR A 84 1.79 12.87 6.32
N ASP A 85 0.86 13.62 5.73
CA ASP A 85 0.34 14.87 6.29
C ASP A 85 -1.17 14.91 6.04
N PHE A 86 -1.93 14.87 7.12
CA PHE A 86 -3.39 14.85 7.07
C PHE A 86 -3.94 16.03 7.84
N GLN A 87 -4.64 16.92 7.12
CA GLN A 87 -5.38 18.03 7.68
C GLN A 87 -6.79 18.02 7.08
N LEU A 88 -7.80 17.87 7.92
CA LEU A 88 -9.20 17.82 7.49
C LEU A 88 -9.92 19.16 7.67
N LYS A 89 -9.40 20.06 8.51
CA LYS A 89 -9.95 21.39 8.77
C LYS A 89 -8.81 22.36 9.07
N GLU A 90 -9.08 23.66 8.92
CA GLU A 90 -8.13 24.74 9.19
C GLU A 90 -7.56 24.74 10.62
N GLU A 91 -8.21 24.09 11.57
CA GLU A 91 -7.88 24.15 12.99
C GLU A 91 -6.86 23.11 13.46
N SER A 92 -6.73 21.96 12.81
CA SER A 92 -5.84 20.90 13.29
C SER A 92 -5.40 19.94 12.19
N GLY A 93 -4.15 19.50 12.28
CA GLY A 93 -3.58 18.49 11.39
C GLY A 93 -2.67 17.51 12.14
N ILE A 94 -2.42 16.37 11.51
CA ILE A 94 -1.50 15.35 11.97
C ILE A 94 -0.48 15.10 10.87
N ARG A 95 0.78 15.37 11.18
CA ARG A 95 1.90 15.08 10.29
C ARG A 95 2.72 13.94 10.86
N GLY A 96 2.87 12.87 10.09
CA GLY A 96 3.80 11.80 10.39
C GLY A 96 5.15 12.09 9.75
N LYS A 97 6.18 12.18 10.58
CA LYS A 97 7.55 12.30 10.07
C LYS A 97 7.94 11.06 9.26
N TYR A 98 7.53 9.91 9.75
CA TYR A 98 7.63 8.63 9.07
C TYR A 98 6.62 7.65 9.66
N TYR A 99 6.23 6.69 8.88
CA TYR A 99 5.66 5.45 9.38
C TYR A 99 6.38 4.26 8.75
N MET A 100 6.39 3.17 9.45
CA MET A 100 6.91 1.90 8.94
C MET A 100 6.00 0.78 9.41
N THR A 101 5.69 -0.13 8.51
CA THR A 101 4.94 -1.34 8.82
C THR A 101 5.66 -2.55 8.23
N SER A 102 5.61 -3.65 8.95
CA SER A 102 6.14 -4.94 8.49
C SER A 102 5.25 -6.05 9.01
N GLY A 103 5.05 -7.09 8.22
CA GLY A 103 4.15 -8.15 8.61
C GLY A 103 4.10 -9.31 7.65
N LEU A 104 3.13 -10.19 7.91
CA LEU A 104 2.80 -11.34 7.10
C LEU A 104 1.51 -11.06 6.33
N SER A 105 1.47 -11.48 5.09
CA SER A 105 0.28 -11.38 4.24
C SER A 105 -0.16 -12.74 3.74
N CYS A 106 -1.42 -12.85 3.44
CA CYS A 106 -1.99 -13.95 2.67
C CYS A 106 -3.00 -13.41 1.66
N GLY A 107 -3.12 -14.09 0.55
CA GLY A 107 -4.04 -13.66 -0.48
C GLY A 107 -4.34 -14.73 -1.51
N TYR A 108 -5.24 -14.36 -2.40
CA TYR A 108 -5.69 -15.19 -3.49
C TYR A 108 -5.85 -14.35 -4.76
N ALA A 109 -5.24 -14.81 -5.85
CA ALA A 109 -5.37 -14.19 -7.16
C ALA A 109 -6.07 -15.13 -8.13
N ARG A 110 -7.11 -14.64 -8.81
CA ARG A 110 -7.89 -15.38 -9.81
C ARG A 110 -7.81 -14.69 -11.17
N ARG A 111 -7.40 -15.44 -12.17
CA ARG A 111 -7.42 -14.97 -13.56
C ARG A 111 -8.85 -14.89 -14.08
N ILE A 112 -9.20 -13.75 -14.68
CA ILE A 112 -10.51 -13.51 -15.31
C ILE A 112 -10.39 -13.73 -16.82
N THR A 113 -9.34 -13.20 -17.42
CA THR A 113 -9.04 -13.36 -18.86
C THR A 113 -7.58 -13.73 -19.05
N GLY A 114 -7.12 -13.86 -20.30
CA GLY A 114 -5.73 -14.19 -20.62
C GLY A 114 -4.70 -13.27 -19.96
N HIS A 115 -5.03 -11.98 -19.79
CA HIS A 115 -4.12 -10.96 -19.25
C HIS A 115 -4.59 -10.32 -17.94
N LEU A 116 -5.85 -10.48 -17.56
CA LEU A 116 -6.43 -9.84 -16.39
C LEU A 116 -6.71 -10.83 -15.27
N ALA A 117 -6.39 -10.43 -14.05
CA ALA A 117 -6.75 -11.15 -12.83
C ALA A 117 -7.24 -10.17 -11.75
N ILE A 118 -7.99 -10.70 -10.79
CA ILE A 118 -8.30 -10.01 -9.52
C ILE A 118 -7.54 -10.71 -8.42
N GLU A 119 -6.99 -9.91 -7.51
CA GLU A 119 -6.29 -10.36 -6.33
C GLU A 119 -6.91 -9.73 -5.08
N CYS A 120 -7.13 -10.56 -4.06
CA CYS A 120 -7.51 -10.10 -2.72
C CYS A 120 -6.43 -10.52 -1.74
N SER A 121 -5.99 -9.60 -0.89
CA SER A 121 -4.99 -9.90 0.14
C SER A 121 -5.27 -9.18 1.45
N LEU A 122 -4.84 -9.84 2.53
CA LEU A 122 -4.87 -9.33 3.89
C LEU A 122 -3.50 -9.51 4.51
N GLY A 123 -3.09 -8.55 5.34
CA GLY A 123 -1.84 -8.64 6.08
C GLY A 123 -2.01 -8.21 7.53
N ILE A 124 -1.34 -8.95 8.41
CA ILE A 124 -1.21 -8.64 9.83
C ILE A 124 0.24 -8.29 10.08
N GLY A 125 0.47 -7.19 10.79
CA GLY A 125 1.81 -6.70 11.03
C GLY A 125 1.92 -5.76 12.20
N TYR A 126 3.13 -5.27 12.35
CA TYR A 126 3.50 -4.24 13.30
C TYR A 126 3.69 -2.93 12.56
N LEU A 127 3.03 -1.90 13.05
CA LEU A 127 3.14 -0.53 12.54
C LEU A 127 3.76 0.36 13.62
N THR A 128 4.71 1.16 13.23
CA THR A 128 5.28 2.22 14.06
C THR A 128 5.28 3.54 13.31
N THR A 129 4.95 4.61 14.00
CA THR A 129 4.96 5.95 13.42
C THR A 129 5.35 7.00 14.45
N GLU A 130 6.10 8.01 14.02
CA GLU A 130 6.32 9.23 14.77
C GLU A 130 5.45 10.33 14.18
N TYR A 131 4.56 10.88 15.00
CA TYR A 131 3.63 11.91 14.56
C TYR A 131 3.79 13.20 15.35
N CYS A 132 3.45 14.31 14.71
CA CYS A 132 3.28 15.62 15.30
C CYS A 132 1.86 16.11 15.03
N LYS A 133 1.18 16.56 16.08
CA LYS A 133 -0.09 17.28 15.96
C LYS A 133 0.21 18.77 15.93
N TYR A 134 -0.47 19.49 15.07
CA TYR A 134 -0.42 20.94 15.01
C TYR A 134 -1.83 21.51 14.94
N THR A 135 -1.96 22.71 15.50
CA THR A 135 -3.23 23.46 15.50
C THR A 135 -2.94 24.85 14.96
N SER A 136 -3.84 25.38 14.16
CA SER A 136 -3.75 26.76 13.68
C SER A 136 -4.17 27.71 14.83
N TYR A 137 -3.27 28.59 15.24
CA TYR A 137 -3.54 29.65 16.19
C TYR A 137 -3.15 30.98 15.54
N GLN A 138 -4.12 31.88 15.36
CA GLN A 138 -3.95 33.20 14.71
C GLN A 138 -3.30 33.13 13.31
N GLY A 139 -3.56 32.05 12.54
CA GLY A 139 -3.00 31.89 11.19
C GLY A 139 -1.62 31.24 11.14
N GLU A 140 -1.02 30.94 12.29
CA GLU A 140 0.23 30.17 12.37
C GLU A 140 0.00 28.76 12.85
N LEU A 141 0.75 27.79 12.27
CA LEU A 141 0.69 26.39 12.66
C LEU A 141 1.57 26.16 13.89
N VAL A 142 0.93 26.02 15.05
CA VAL A 142 1.63 25.77 16.31
C VAL A 142 1.63 24.27 16.60
N ARG A 143 2.79 23.71 16.85
CA ARG A 143 2.94 22.33 17.29
C ARG A 143 2.36 22.15 18.70
N THR A 144 1.32 21.32 18.82
CA THR A 144 0.63 21.11 20.11
C THR A 144 1.13 19.87 20.83
N ASN A 145 1.39 18.77 20.10
CA ASN A 145 1.84 17.52 20.70
C ASN A 145 2.57 16.67 19.65
N GLY A 146 3.34 15.69 20.11
CA GLY A 146 3.99 14.70 19.26
C GLY A 146 4.32 13.45 20.06
N GLY A 147 4.36 12.30 19.41
CA GLY A 147 4.65 11.05 20.06
C GLY A 147 4.94 9.93 19.08
N HIS A 148 5.25 8.79 19.67
CA HIS A 148 5.38 7.53 18.94
C HIS A 148 4.11 6.71 19.13
N PHE A 149 3.63 6.11 18.07
CA PHE A 149 2.50 5.20 18.10
C PHE A 149 2.92 3.85 17.53
N HIS A 150 2.51 2.79 18.22
CA HIS A 150 2.77 1.41 17.88
C HIS A 150 1.46 0.65 17.81
N PHE A 151 1.31 -0.16 16.77
CA PHE A 151 0.10 -0.95 16.57
C PHE A 151 0.46 -2.33 16.02
N VAL A 152 -0.21 -3.35 16.57
CA VAL A 152 -0.16 -4.73 16.08
C VAL A 152 -1.56 -5.13 15.67
N GLY A 153 -1.73 -5.54 14.42
CA GLY A 153 -3.03 -5.90 13.89
C GLY A 153 -3.08 -5.92 12.37
N PRO A 154 -4.26 -5.80 11.76
CA PRO A 154 -4.39 -5.72 10.31
C PRO A 154 -3.77 -4.41 9.80
N THR A 155 -2.69 -4.50 9.04
CA THR A 155 -1.94 -3.36 8.50
C THR A 155 -1.94 -3.30 6.98
N LYS A 156 -2.44 -4.35 6.32
CA LYS A 156 -2.56 -4.40 4.86
C LYS A 156 -3.90 -5.01 4.45
N VAL A 157 -4.61 -4.32 3.58
CA VAL A 157 -5.82 -4.80 2.91
C VAL A 157 -5.75 -4.37 1.45
N ALA A 158 -5.89 -5.31 0.53
CA ALA A 158 -5.87 -4.98 -0.89
C ALA A 158 -6.90 -5.80 -1.67
N VAL A 159 -7.55 -5.11 -2.60
CA VAL A 159 -8.31 -5.70 -3.71
C VAL A 159 -7.74 -5.10 -4.97
N SER A 160 -6.93 -5.84 -5.69
CA SER A 160 -6.16 -5.31 -6.81
C SER A 160 -6.62 -5.89 -8.14
N LEU A 161 -6.71 -5.01 -9.13
CA LEU A 161 -6.78 -5.40 -10.53
C LEU A 161 -5.36 -5.65 -11.02
N VAL A 162 -5.15 -6.83 -11.61
CA VAL A 162 -3.83 -7.31 -12.01
C VAL A 162 -3.76 -7.48 -13.52
N TRP A 163 -2.82 -6.80 -14.15
CA TRP A 163 -2.52 -6.98 -15.57
C TRP A 163 -1.22 -7.77 -15.74
N HIS A 164 -1.33 -8.97 -16.30
CA HIS A 164 -0.17 -9.81 -16.62
C HIS A 164 0.45 -9.38 -17.93
N ILE A 165 1.69 -8.90 -17.85
CA ILE A 165 2.52 -8.58 -19.02
C ILE A 165 3.34 -9.82 -19.32
N THR A 166 2.91 -10.59 -20.33
CA THR A 166 3.70 -11.71 -20.83
C THR A 166 4.68 -11.13 -21.85
N ALA A 167 5.97 -11.18 -21.58
CA ALA A 167 6.95 -10.98 -22.62
C ALA A 167 6.71 -12.09 -23.66
N GLY A 168 6.38 -11.70 -24.88
CA GLY A 168 6.11 -12.62 -25.97
C GLY A 168 7.29 -13.60 -26.13
N GLN A 169 6.96 -14.87 -26.24
CA GLN A 169 7.83 -15.87 -26.87
C GLN A 169 7.80 -15.70 -28.36
#